data_70c583e722671a3a0741501f6ca29fc7
#
_entry.id   70c583e722671a3a0741501f6ca29fc7
#
_cell.length_a   1.000
_cell.length_b   1.000
_cell.length_c   1.000
_cell.angle_alpha   90.00
_cell.angle_beta   90.00
_cell.angle_gamma   90.00
#
_symmetry.space_group_name_H-M   'P 1'
#
loop_
_entity.id
_entity.type
_entity.pdbx_description
1 polymer ?
#
loop_
_entity_poly.entity_id
_entity_poly.type
_entity_poly.pdbx_seq_one_letter_code
_entity_poly.pdbx_strand_id
1 'polypeptide(L)'
;LFRSIGILVIVCIAVSRPHSASAQSIDELATVCAGCHGENGVPIDKTIPNIWGQKRYYLLNQMRLFKIGHRKNEQMAPIVEPLSQTDMEALATHFANLPWPDLQQPAAADDVKARARAALNPLNCRGCHQEHYQGDMVRPRLAGQQDEYLLKTMTDFHTGERNTYPGMVALMKSIDEGEIKSLATYLAGLKLPEHPK
;
A
#
# COMPACT_ATOMS: atom_id res chain seq x y z
N LEU A 1 -84.06 19.10 -7.52
CA LEU A 1 -82.80 19.80 -7.23
C LEU A 1 -81.75 18.75 -6.78
N PHE A 2 -80.94 18.24 -7.71
CA PHE A 2 -79.78 17.38 -7.37
C PHE A 2 -78.53 18.26 -7.30
N ARG A 3 -77.89 18.36 -6.12
CA ARG A 3 -76.60 19.01 -5.91
C ARG A 3 -75.50 18.00 -6.13
N SER A 4 -74.79 18.12 -7.22
CA SER A 4 -73.56 17.34 -7.45
C SER A 4 -72.42 17.91 -6.60
N ILE A 5 -71.90 17.09 -5.69
CA ILE A 5 -70.72 17.39 -4.87
C ILE A 5 -69.50 16.90 -5.67
N GLY A 6 -68.74 17.82 -6.21
CA GLY A 6 -67.46 17.51 -6.89
C GLY A 6 -66.41 17.19 -5.85
N ILE A 7 -65.86 15.95 -5.86
CA ILE A 7 -64.73 15.55 -5.05
C ILE A 7 -63.43 16.00 -5.76
N LEU A 8 -62.73 16.97 -5.17
CA LEU A 8 -61.42 17.43 -5.63
C LEU A 8 -60.36 16.42 -5.11
N VAL A 9 -59.82 15.59 -6.02
CA VAL A 9 -58.72 14.69 -5.72
C VAL A 9 -57.41 15.46 -5.85
N ILE A 10 -56.78 15.80 -4.73
CA ILE A 10 -55.44 16.39 -4.68
C ILE A 10 -54.43 15.27 -4.86
N VAL A 11 -53.78 15.15 -6.01
CA VAL A 11 -52.70 14.24 -6.26
C VAL A 11 -51.40 14.88 -5.74
N CYS A 12 -50.93 14.44 -4.58
CA CYS A 12 -49.62 14.81 -4.07
C CYS A 12 -48.53 14.06 -4.87
N ILE A 13 -47.91 14.77 -5.80
CA ILE A 13 -46.70 14.27 -6.52
C ILE A 13 -45.52 14.37 -5.53
N ALA A 14 -45.10 13.25 -4.98
CA ALA A 14 -43.86 13.16 -4.21
C ALA A 14 -42.69 13.34 -5.14
N VAL A 15 -42.08 14.52 -5.13
CA VAL A 15 -40.83 14.80 -5.85
C VAL A 15 -39.70 14.11 -5.09
N SER A 16 -39.34 12.91 -5.52
CA SER A 16 -38.15 12.22 -5.05
C SER A 16 -36.92 13.02 -5.49
N ARG A 17 -36.30 13.76 -4.57
CA ARG A 17 -34.99 14.39 -4.83
C ARG A 17 -33.95 13.27 -4.94
N PRO A 18 -33.18 13.18 -6.02
CA PRO A 18 -32.06 12.28 -6.07
C PRO A 18 -31.09 12.68 -4.95
N HIS A 19 -30.83 11.77 -4.00
CA HIS A 19 -29.71 11.92 -3.08
C HIS A 19 -28.45 11.80 -3.94
N SER A 20 -27.84 12.93 -4.29
CA SER A 20 -26.46 12.94 -4.76
C SER A 20 -25.62 12.43 -3.60
N ALA A 21 -25.14 11.18 -3.69
CA ALA A 21 -24.09 10.71 -2.80
C ALA A 21 -22.93 11.68 -2.95
N SER A 22 -22.68 12.48 -1.93
CA SER A 22 -21.50 13.35 -1.89
C SER A 22 -20.27 12.45 -2.03
N ALA A 23 -19.44 12.70 -3.04
CA ALA A 23 -18.15 12.03 -3.13
C ALA A 23 -17.38 12.30 -1.82
N GLN A 24 -16.89 11.25 -1.17
CA GLN A 24 -16.07 11.40 0.03
C GLN A 24 -14.84 12.26 -0.29
N SER A 25 -14.50 13.15 0.61
CA SER A 25 -13.29 13.95 0.46
C SER A 25 -12.03 13.07 0.57
N ILE A 26 -10.92 13.50 -0.05
CA ILE A 26 -9.66 12.77 0.05
C ILE A 26 -9.20 12.62 1.51
N ASP A 27 -9.49 13.59 2.35
CA ASP A 27 -9.12 13.57 3.76
C ASP A 27 -9.92 12.52 4.55
N GLU A 28 -11.22 12.36 4.25
CA GLU A 28 -12.03 11.29 4.83
C GLU A 28 -11.54 9.91 4.41
N LEU A 29 -11.24 9.71 3.12
CA LEU A 29 -10.69 8.46 2.61
C LEU A 29 -9.31 8.15 3.20
N ALA A 30 -8.44 9.17 3.32
CA ALA A 30 -7.11 9.02 3.90
C ALA A 30 -7.17 8.65 5.39
N THR A 31 -8.16 9.19 6.14
CA THR A 31 -8.38 8.85 7.55
C THR A 31 -8.66 7.35 7.73
N VAL A 32 -9.43 6.73 6.83
CA VAL A 32 -9.67 5.27 6.87
C VAL A 32 -8.35 4.50 6.74
N CYS A 33 -7.48 4.92 5.82
CA CYS A 33 -6.17 4.29 5.65
C CYS A 33 -5.26 4.49 6.87
N ALA A 34 -5.27 5.70 7.44
CA ALA A 34 -4.46 6.10 8.59
C ALA A 34 -4.78 5.26 9.84
N GLY A 35 -6.01 4.75 9.97
CA GLY A 35 -6.41 3.89 11.09
C GLY A 35 -5.52 2.67 11.29
N CYS A 36 -4.93 2.13 10.21
CA CYS A 36 -3.98 1.01 10.26
C CYS A 36 -2.56 1.43 9.89
N HIS A 37 -2.41 2.25 8.83
CA HIS A 37 -1.11 2.68 8.33
C HIS A 37 -0.47 3.82 9.14
N GLY A 38 -1.17 4.32 10.18
CA GLY A 38 -0.73 5.33 11.11
C GLY A 38 -1.07 6.76 10.68
N GLU A 39 -1.58 7.57 11.61
CA GLU A 39 -1.94 8.99 11.39
C GLU A 39 -0.73 9.88 11.09
N ASN A 40 0.46 9.41 11.46
CA ASN A 40 1.75 10.07 11.22
C ASN A 40 2.70 9.19 10.39
N GLY A 41 2.15 8.17 9.70
CA GLY A 41 2.90 7.23 8.89
C GLY A 41 3.59 6.11 9.67
N VAL A 42 3.43 6.04 10.99
CA VAL A 42 3.91 4.91 11.81
C VAL A 42 2.77 3.92 11.96
N PRO A 43 2.81 2.75 11.28
CA PRO A 43 1.74 1.76 11.32
C PRO A 43 1.50 1.24 12.74
N ILE A 44 0.25 0.85 13.01
CA ILE A 44 -0.15 0.32 14.32
C ILE A 44 0.40 -1.08 14.62
N ASP A 45 0.89 -1.79 13.60
CA ASP A 45 1.46 -3.14 13.70
C ASP A 45 2.61 -3.31 12.70
N LYS A 46 3.59 -4.13 13.05
CA LYS A 46 4.80 -4.36 12.25
C LYS A 46 4.56 -5.11 10.95
N THR A 47 3.46 -5.83 10.83
CA THR A 47 3.04 -6.52 9.60
C THR A 47 2.36 -5.58 8.60
N ILE A 48 1.96 -4.38 9.05
CA ILE A 48 1.33 -3.34 8.24
C ILE A 48 2.43 -2.43 7.68
N PRO A 49 2.46 -2.18 6.35
CA PRO A 49 3.50 -1.32 5.78
C PRO A 49 3.28 0.17 6.07
N ASN A 50 4.36 0.91 6.20
CA ASN A 50 4.29 2.35 5.98
C ASN A 50 3.96 2.63 4.51
N ILE A 51 3.01 3.54 4.27
CA ILE A 51 2.60 4.01 2.95
C ILE A 51 2.96 5.48 2.68
N TRP A 52 3.34 6.26 3.72
CA TRP A 52 3.77 7.64 3.56
C TRP A 52 5.09 7.72 2.79
N GLY A 53 5.18 8.62 1.83
CA GLY A 53 6.37 8.78 1.00
C GLY A 53 6.70 7.58 0.10
N GLN A 54 5.78 6.60 0.01
CA GLN A 54 5.93 5.48 -0.92
C GLN A 54 5.61 5.94 -2.35
N LYS A 55 6.08 5.22 -3.35
CA LYS A 55 5.99 5.62 -4.75
C LYS A 55 4.54 5.60 -5.26
N ARG A 56 4.09 6.71 -5.84
CA ARG A 56 2.71 6.94 -6.26
C ARG A 56 2.15 5.81 -7.14
N TYR A 57 2.87 5.44 -8.21
CA TYR A 57 2.39 4.39 -9.11
C TYR A 57 2.41 3.01 -8.47
N TYR A 58 3.36 2.77 -7.55
CA TYR A 58 3.35 1.54 -6.77
C TYR A 58 2.12 1.47 -5.86
N LEU A 59 1.81 2.52 -5.10
CA LEU A 59 0.62 2.59 -4.24
C LEU A 59 -0.65 2.37 -5.04
N LEU A 60 -0.83 3.10 -6.15
CA LEU A 60 -1.97 2.96 -7.04
C LEU A 60 -2.13 1.52 -7.54
N ASN A 61 -1.03 0.92 -8.00
CA ASN A 61 -1.07 -0.44 -8.51
C ASN A 61 -1.37 -1.47 -7.41
N GLN A 62 -0.86 -1.28 -6.18
CA GLN A 62 -1.20 -2.18 -5.07
C GLN A 62 -2.70 -2.15 -4.75
N MET A 63 -3.32 -0.96 -4.66
CA MET A 63 -4.77 -0.85 -4.44
C MET A 63 -5.57 -1.55 -5.55
N ARG A 64 -5.19 -1.35 -6.82
CA ARG A 64 -5.81 -2.04 -7.95
C ARG A 64 -5.68 -3.56 -7.85
N LEU A 65 -4.49 -4.07 -7.51
CA LEU A 65 -4.23 -5.50 -7.39
C LEU A 65 -5.02 -6.14 -6.25
N PHE A 66 -5.20 -5.45 -5.13
CA PHE A 66 -6.08 -5.90 -4.06
C PHE A 66 -7.55 -5.89 -4.50
N LYS A 67 -8.01 -4.82 -5.16
CA LYS A 67 -9.39 -4.66 -5.63
C LYS A 67 -9.80 -5.79 -6.60
N ILE A 68 -8.91 -6.19 -7.51
CA ILE A 68 -9.19 -7.27 -8.48
C ILE A 68 -8.79 -8.66 -7.97
N GLY A 69 -8.36 -8.78 -6.70
CA GLY A 69 -8.01 -10.05 -6.08
C GLY A 69 -6.70 -10.71 -6.55
N HIS A 70 -5.91 -10.03 -7.39
CA HIS A 70 -4.60 -10.55 -7.83
C HIS A 70 -3.55 -10.49 -6.73
N ARG A 71 -3.63 -9.52 -5.80
CA ARG A 71 -2.90 -9.50 -4.55
C ARG A 71 -3.89 -9.79 -3.43
N LYS A 72 -3.70 -10.89 -2.73
CA LYS A 72 -4.62 -11.32 -1.66
C LYS A 72 -4.23 -10.68 -0.34
N ASN A 73 -5.20 -10.14 0.37
CA ASN A 73 -5.12 -9.72 1.76
C ASN A 73 -6.53 -9.47 2.27
N GLU A 74 -6.93 -10.19 3.31
CA GLU A 74 -8.31 -10.16 3.84
C GLU A 74 -8.69 -8.81 4.46
N GLN A 75 -7.70 -8.04 4.93
CA GLN A 75 -7.93 -6.71 5.50
C GLN A 75 -7.99 -5.64 4.41
N MET A 76 -7.08 -5.68 3.42
CA MET A 76 -7.02 -4.65 2.38
C MET A 76 -8.12 -4.78 1.32
N ALA A 77 -8.53 -5.99 0.98
CA ALA A 77 -9.53 -6.21 -0.07
C ALA A 77 -10.85 -5.47 0.19
N PRO A 78 -11.51 -5.59 1.36
CA PRO A 78 -12.75 -4.86 1.64
C PRO A 78 -12.55 -3.33 1.75
N ILE A 79 -11.36 -2.86 2.12
CA ILE A 79 -11.05 -1.42 2.20
C ILE A 79 -10.96 -0.79 0.81
N VAL A 80 -10.36 -1.47 -0.15
CA VAL A 80 -10.17 -0.93 -1.51
C VAL A 80 -11.33 -1.24 -2.46
N GLU A 81 -12.20 -2.19 -2.12
CA GLU A 81 -13.34 -2.61 -2.95
C GLU A 81 -14.25 -1.43 -3.33
N PRO A 82 -14.71 -0.56 -2.40
CA PRO A 82 -15.60 0.55 -2.72
C PRO A 82 -14.92 1.71 -3.46
N LEU A 83 -13.58 1.78 -3.48
CA LEU A 83 -12.85 2.92 -4.05
C LEU A 83 -13.00 2.97 -5.58
N SER A 84 -13.33 4.13 -6.12
CA SER A 84 -13.24 4.38 -7.55
C SER A 84 -11.79 4.47 -8.02
N GLN A 85 -11.59 4.45 -9.34
CA GLN A 85 -10.27 4.69 -9.92
C GLN A 85 -9.71 6.07 -9.51
N THR A 86 -10.56 7.09 -9.50
CA THR A 86 -10.20 8.46 -9.12
C THR A 86 -9.79 8.53 -7.63
N ASP A 87 -10.51 7.84 -6.75
CA ASP A 87 -10.17 7.79 -5.32
C ASP A 87 -8.80 7.14 -5.09
N MET A 88 -8.54 6.02 -5.76
CA MET A 88 -7.24 5.34 -5.67
C MET A 88 -6.08 6.21 -6.20
N GLU A 89 -6.30 6.99 -7.28
CA GLU A 89 -5.30 7.92 -7.81
C GLU A 89 -5.04 9.10 -6.86
N ALA A 90 -6.10 9.63 -6.25
CA ALA A 90 -6.01 10.70 -5.28
C ALA A 90 -5.30 10.23 -4.00
N LEU A 91 -5.67 9.07 -3.44
CA LEU A 91 -5.02 8.46 -2.28
C LEU A 91 -3.54 8.15 -2.55
N ALA A 92 -3.22 7.57 -3.71
CA ALA A 92 -1.83 7.29 -4.08
C ALA A 92 -0.99 8.57 -4.17
N THR A 93 -1.58 9.66 -4.68
CA THR A 93 -0.93 10.97 -4.76
C THR A 93 -0.76 11.59 -3.37
N HIS A 94 -1.81 11.54 -2.54
CA HIS A 94 -1.80 12.04 -1.18
C HIS A 94 -0.66 11.40 -0.38
N PHE A 95 -0.65 10.06 -0.26
CA PHE A 95 0.36 9.35 0.55
C PHE A 95 1.78 9.44 -0.01
N ALA A 96 1.94 9.51 -1.33
CA ALA A 96 3.25 9.66 -1.94
C ALA A 96 3.90 11.01 -1.65
N ASN A 97 3.11 12.06 -1.41
CA ASN A 97 3.59 13.41 -1.10
C ASN A 97 3.90 13.62 0.39
N LEU A 98 3.50 12.69 1.26
CA LEU A 98 3.81 12.77 2.68
C LEU A 98 5.27 12.38 2.95
N PRO A 99 5.90 12.92 4.01
CA PRO A 99 7.26 12.55 4.35
C PRO A 99 7.33 11.09 4.80
N TRP A 100 8.40 10.38 4.41
CA TRP A 100 8.66 9.05 4.96
C TRP A 100 9.09 9.15 6.42
N PRO A 101 8.38 8.53 7.37
CA PRO A 101 8.74 8.60 8.78
C PRO A 101 9.97 7.74 9.09
N ASP A 102 10.70 8.10 10.12
CA ASP A 102 11.65 7.17 10.74
C ASP A 102 10.88 6.17 11.62
N LEU A 103 10.78 4.94 11.17
CA LEU A 103 10.13 3.86 11.91
C LEU A 103 10.98 3.32 13.07
N GLN A 104 12.14 3.91 13.33
CA GLN A 104 13.08 3.55 14.39
C GLN A 104 13.48 2.06 14.38
N GLN A 105 13.50 1.45 13.19
CA GLN A 105 13.97 0.09 13.02
C GLN A 105 15.45 0.01 13.43
N PRO A 106 15.85 -1.00 14.21
CA PRO A 106 17.25 -1.17 14.59
C PRO A 106 18.10 -1.48 13.36
N ALA A 107 19.33 -1.01 13.36
CA ALA A 107 20.30 -1.41 12.34
C ALA A 107 20.56 -2.93 12.46
N ALA A 108 20.67 -3.61 11.33
CA ALA A 108 21.01 -5.02 11.32
C ALA A 108 22.38 -5.28 11.98
N ALA A 109 22.50 -6.36 12.74
CA ALA A 109 23.77 -6.83 13.28
C ALA A 109 24.75 -7.15 12.14
N ASP A 110 26.06 -7.12 12.38
CA ASP A 110 27.06 -7.21 11.34
C ASP A 110 27.03 -8.56 10.60
N ASP A 111 26.75 -9.67 11.27
CA ASP A 111 26.56 -10.98 10.64
C ASP A 111 25.33 -11.04 9.74
N VAL A 112 24.21 -10.45 10.18
CA VAL A 112 22.97 -10.31 9.37
C VAL A 112 23.24 -9.42 8.16
N LYS A 113 23.93 -8.30 8.35
CA LYS A 113 24.33 -7.38 7.27
C LYS A 113 25.23 -8.06 6.25
N ALA A 114 26.20 -8.88 6.71
CA ALA A 114 27.10 -9.63 5.83
C ALA A 114 26.30 -10.64 4.96
N ARG A 115 25.42 -11.42 5.57
CA ARG A 115 24.52 -12.36 4.85
C ARG A 115 23.62 -11.64 3.85
N ALA A 116 22.94 -10.59 4.27
CA ALA A 116 22.09 -9.81 3.38
C ALA A 116 22.86 -9.26 2.17
N ARG A 117 24.05 -8.71 2.37
CA ARG A 117 24.90 -8.21 1.27
C ARG A 117 25.36 -9.32 0.33
N ALA A 118 25.69 -10.49 0.85
CA ALA A 118 26.06 -11.64 0.03
C ALA A 118 24.90 -12.06 -0.90
N ALA A 119 23.67 -12.08 -0.39
CA ALA A 119 22.47 -12.36 -1.18
C ALA A 119 22.12 -11.23 -2.18
N LEU A 120 22.27 -9.96 -1.78
CA LEU A 120 21.95 -8.80 -2.63
C LEU A 120 22.83 -8.67 -3.88
N ASN A 121 24.11 -9.01 -3.78
CA ASN A 121 25.08 -8.82 -4.86
C ASN A 121 24.71 -9.59 -6.14
N PRO A 122 24.46 -10.91 -6.12
CA PRO A 122 24.12 -11.66 -7.33
C PRO A 122 22.71 -11.30 -7.84
N LEU A 123 21.78 -10.88 -6.96
CA LEU A 123 20.40 -10.57 -7.33
C LEU A 123 20.22 -9.18 -7.96
N ASN A 124 21.21 -8.32 -7.86
CA ASN A 124 21.17 -6.95 -8.38
C ASN A 124 19.91 -6.16 -7.99
N CYS A 125 19.47 -6.26 -6.75
CA CYS A 125 18.26 -5.59 -6.26
C CYS A 125 18.29 -4.07 -6.48
N ARG A 126 19.48 -3.45 -6.39
CA ARG A 126 19.71 -2.02 -6.67
C ARG A 126 19.40 -1.63 -8.11
N GLY A 127 19.56 -2.53 -9.07
CA GLY A 127 19.23 -2.26 -10.46
C GLY A 127 17.77 -1.88 -10.70
N CYS A 128 16.88 -2.37 -9.82
CA CYS A 128 15.47 -2.04 -9.86
C CYS A 128 15.05 -1.09 -8.72
N HIS A 129 15.47 -1.35 -7.48
CA HIS A 129 15.05 -0.57 -6.30
C HIS A 129 15.95 0.65 -6.02
N GLN A 130 16.85 0.98 -6.93
CA GLN A 130 17.81 2.08 -6.90
C GLN A 130 18.92 1.90 -5.84
N GLU A 131 19.96 2.74 -5.91
CA GLU A 131 21.21 2.61 -5.16
C GLU A 131 21.02 2.48 -3.64
N HIS A 132 20.09 3.25 -3.08
CA HIS A 132 19.79 3.27 -1.65
C HIS A 132 18.48 2.55 -1.30
N TYR A 133 17.93 1.74 -2.20
CA TYR A 133 16.62 1.09 -2.04
C TYR A 133 15.48 2.08 -1.83
N GLN A 134 15.64 3.31 -2.32
CA GLN A 134 14.63 4.37 -2.24
C GLN A 134 13.49 4.18 -3.26
N GLY A 135 13.64 3.25 -4.20
CA GLY A 135 12.68 3.02 -5.26
C GLY A 135 12.60 4.14 -6.29
N ASP A 136 11.84 3.90 -7.35
CA ASP A 136 11.53 4.87 -8.41
C ASP A 136 10.01 5.04 -8.57
N MET A 137 9.57 5.61 -9.70
CA MET A 137 8.15 5.87 -9.93
C MET A 137 7.24 4.62 -9.76
N VAL A 138 7.71 3.43 -10.13
CA VAL A 138 6.90 2.19 -10.16
C VAL A 138 7.40 1.12 -9.18
N ARG A 139 8.67 1.20 -8.78
CA ARG A 139 9.29 0.25 -7.86
C ARG A 139 9.29 0.79 -6.45
N PRO A 140 8.88 -0.01 -5.45
CA PRO A 140 8.73 0.51 -4.10
C PRO A 140 10.06 0.87 -3.45
N ARG A 141 10.00 1.84 -2.55
CA ARG A 141 11.00 2.05 -1.52
C ARG A 141 10.97 0.86 -0.57
N LEU A 142 12.14 0.30 -0.30
CA LEU A 142 12.36 -0.80 0.65
C LEU A 142 13.07 -0.31 1.92
N ALA A 143 14.01 0.63 1.76
CA ALA A 143 14.80 1.16 2.87
C ALA A 143 13.92 1.78 3.95
N GLY A 144 14.08 1.29 5.19
CA GLY A 144 13.34 1.77 6.34
C GLY A 144 11.88 1.34 6.41
N GLN A 145 11.46 0.34 5.64
CA GLN A 145 10.12 -0.25 5.74
C GLN A 145 10.06 -1.24 6.91
N GLN A 146 8.87 -1.57 7.41
CA GLN A 146 8.67 -2.54 8.49
C GLN A 146 9.30 -3.90 8.16
N ASP A 147 10.09 -4.43 9.09
CA ASP A 147 10.82 -5.70 8.93
C ASP A 147 9.86 -6.87 8.67
N GLU A 148 8.86 -7.05 9.52
CA GLU A 148 7.90 -8.15 9.41
C GLU A 148 7.07 -8.07 8.11
N TYR A 149 6.72 -6.87 7.67
CA TYR A 149 6.07 -6.67 6.37
C TYR A 149 7.00 -7.03 5.20
N LEU A 150 8.28 -6.63 5.25
CA LEU A 150 9.26 -6.98 4.23
C LEU A 150 9.46 -8.50 4.19
N LEU A 151 9.64 -9.13 5.36
CA LEU A 151 9.79 -10.58 5.48
C LEU A 151 8.59 -11.31 4.85
N LYS A 152 7.37 -10.99 5.31
CA LYS A 152 6.16 -11.60 4.74
C LYS A 152 6.08 -11.40 3.23
N THR A 153 6.28 -10.18 2.74
CA THR A 153 6.16 -9.87 1.31
C THR A 153 7.16 -10.63 0.46
N MET A 154 8.41 -10.76 0.91
CA MET A 154 9.44 -11.52 0.19
C MET A 154 9.18 -13.02 0.26
N THR A 155 8.70 -13.53 1.40
CA THR A 155 8.25 -14.92 1.52
C THR A 155 7.07 -15.23 0.60
N ASP A 156 6.09 -14.34 0.50
CA ASP A 156 4.95 -14.50 -0.42
C ASP A 156 5.41 -14.57 -1.89
N PHE A 157 6.44 -13.83 -2.29
CA PHE A 157 7.06 -13.97 -3.61
C PHE A 157 7.83 -15.29 -3.76
N HIS A 158 8.56 -15.71 -2.73
CA HIS A 158 9.31 -16.96 -2.71
C HIS A 158 8.40 -18.18 -2.87
N THR A 159 7.31 -18.23 -2.13
CA THR A 159 6.31 -19.31 -2.20
C THR A 159 5.44 -19.24 -3.46
N GLY A 160 5.35 -18.06 -4.09
CA GLY A 160 4.47 -17.79 -5.22
C GLY A 160 3.04 -17.43 -4.82
N GLU A 161 2.74 -17.26 -3.53
CA GLU A 161 1.45 -16.75 -3.07
C GLU A 161 1.19 -15.33 -3.61
N ARG A 162 2.24 -14.50 -3.64
CA ARG A 162 2.24 -13.25 -4.37
C ARG A 162 2.94 -13.46 -5.72
N ASN A 163 2.17 -13.51 -6.80
CA ASN A 163 2.67 -13.78 -8.15
C ASN A 163 2.51 -12.60 -9.13
N THR A 164 2.15 -11.43 -8.61
CA THR A 164 1.84 -10.23 -9.41
C THR A 164 3.02 -9.61 -10.15
N TYR A 165 4.25 -9.99 -9.80
CA TYR A 165 5.49 -9.52 -10.40
C TYR A 165 6.43 -10.69 -10.68
N PRO A 166 6.39 -11.28 -11.89
CA PRO A 166 7.17 -12.47 -12.24
C PRO A 166 8.67 -12.34 -11.97
N GLY A 167 9.26 -11.16 -12.21
CA GLY A 167 10.67 -10.91 -11.90
C GLY A 167 10.99 -11.03 -10.42
N MET A 168 10.12 -10.51 -9.54
CA MET A 168 10.30 -10.67 -8.08
C MET A 168 10.11 -12.11 -7.64
N VAL A 169 9.15 -12.85 -8.23
CA VAL A 169 8.96 -14.27 -7.96
C VAL A 169 10.22 -15.07 -8.33
N ALA A 170 10.77 -14.84 -9.52
CA ALA A 170 11.97 -15.53 -9.97
C ALA A 170 13.17 -15.27 -9.05
N LEU A 171 13.38 -14.00 -8.67
CA LEU A 171 14.46 -13.61 -7.75
C LEU A 171 14.28 -14.24 -6.35
N MET A 172 13.09 -14.15 -5.78
CA MET A 172 12.85 -14.67 -4.44
C MET A 172 12.93 -16.21 -4.37
N LYS A 173 12.54 -16.91 -5.43
CA LYS A 173 12.69 -18.37 -5.51
C LYS A 173 14.16 -18.85 -5.61
N SER A 174 15.09 -17.96 -5.96
CA SER A 174 16.51 -18.31 -6.09
C SER A 174 17.32 -18.19 -4.80
N ILE A 175 16.72 -17.73 -3.69
CA ILE A 175 17.33 -17.56 -2.38
C ILE A 175 16.64 -18.40 -1.31
N ASP A 176 17.34 -18.70 -0.25
CA ASP A 176 16.77 -19.46 0.87
C ASP A 176 16.01 -18.57 1.88
N GLU A 177 15.20 -19.19 2.74
CA GLU A 177 14.39 -18.48 3.74
C GLU A 177 15.25 -17.71 4.75
N GLY A 178 16.45 -18.23 5.11
CA GLY A 178 17.38 -17.56 6.01
C GLY A 178 17.95 -16.27 5.39
N GLU A 179 18.21 -16.30 4.09
CA GLU A 179 18.61 -15.11 3.33
C GLU A 179 17.47 -14.09 3.25
N ILE A 180 16.23 -14.54 2.98
CA ILE A 180 15.04 -13.67 2.98
C ILE A 180 14.89 -12.92 4.31
N LYS A 181 15.03 -13.63 5.43
CA LYS A 181 14.99 -13.01 6.76
C LYS A 181 16.09 -11.96 6.94
N SER A 182 17.32 -12.30 6.54
CA SER A 182 18.46 -11.38 6.64
C SER A 182 18.27 -10.14 5.76
N LEU A 183 17.69 -10.31 4.57
CA LEU A 183 17.34 -9.20 3.66
C LEU A 183 16.29 -8.28 4.28
N ALA A 184 15.22 -8.82 4.86
CA ALA A 184 14.16 -8.04 5.50
C ALA A 184 14.74 -7.15 6.61
N THR A 185 15.46 -7.76 7.56
CA THR A 185 16.07 -7.04 8.69
C THR A 185 17.08 -5.98 8.21
N TYR A 186 17.90 -6.31 7.21
CA TYR A 186 18.87 -5.36 6.67
C TYR A 186 18.19 -4.15 6.01
N LEU A 187 17.21 -4.38 5.14
CA LEU A 187 16.49 -3.31 4.43
C LEU A 187 15.66 -2.43 5.37
N ALA A 188 15.04 -3.04 6.39
CA ALA A 188 14.30 -2.31 7.41
C ALA A 188 15.18 -1.35 8.20
N GLY A 189 16.40 -1.77 8.56
CA GLY A 189 17.35 -0.95 9.32
C GLY A 189 18.09 0.12 8.50
N LEU A 190 17.87 0.20 7.17
CA LEU A 190 18.51 1.22 6.35
C LEU A 190 17.89 2.60 6.56
N LYS A 191 18.73 3.58 6.82
CA LYS A 191 18.38 5.01 6.79
C LYS A 191 18.76 5.59 5.42
N LEU A 192 17.85 6.30 4.79
CA LEU A 192 18.20 7.06 3.59
C LEU A 192 19.02 8.29 3.98
N PRO A 193 19.98 8.70 3.13
CA PRO A 193 20.58 10.02 3.27
C PRO A 193 19.49 11.10 3.12
N GLU A 194 19.68 12.25 3.77
CA GLU A 194 18.69 13.35 3.79
C GLU A 194 18.29 13.83 2.38
N HIS A 195 19.17 13.66 1.39
CA HIS A 195 18.90 13.98 -0.02
C HIS A 195 19.42 12.84 -0.93
N PRO A 196 18.71 11.72 -1.04
CA PRO A 196 19.08 10.69 -2.00
C PRO A 196 18.88 11.24 -3.42
N LYS A 197 19.97 11.34 -4.17
CA LYS A 197 19.96 11.74 -5.59
C LYS A 197 19.24 10.69 -6.42
#